data_2622ce01456b04576063cd3a199894f5
#
_entry.id   2622ce01456b04576063cd3a199894f5
#
_cell.length_a   1.000
_cell.length_b   1.000
_cell.length_c   1.000
_cell.angle_alpha   90.00
_cell.angle_beta   90.00
_cell.angle_gamma   90.00
#
_symmetry.space_group_name_H-M   'P 1'
#
loop_
_entity.id
_entity.type
_entity.pdbx_description
1 polymer ?
#
loop_
_entity_poly.entity_id
_entity_poly.type
_entity_poly.pdbx_seq_one_letter_code
_entity_poly.pdbx_strand_id
1 'polypeptide(L)'
;ETVNDSILNVAKRLSLIEFKDLFENKEPNFYQTVNAWIFYENKQNKFVHFYENEGINDPVHIRKIVLNAYYRHLQGKDIDHNSLIEHYREIETQWAEEDKDKLNADTLRGNYIPENLEDCFAQIDATCPREVRADIATWNEEDFVERAHWGLGLWMMNAWRLWEGSRLSDFFNNEGIYQPEFMTDIILKGYHRYLNHEALQTKELIKFYNTIGAMKAKKAIEEKERDYQRYKTNDTVYFRYHLSEPSLQNEKHIVRCFAMGKITDTDPLTYSIKVKVFDICNDRAILFFDNYAKDTKEKMDAIPNLKHLEIGREYWFYYEDW
;
A
#
# COMPACT_ATOMS: atom_id res chain seq x y z
N GLU A 1 -1.39 -17.61 -23.63
CA GLU A 1 -0.99 -18.38 -22.43
C GLU A 1 -2.16 -18.40 -21.47
N THR A 2 -2.58 -19.56 -21.01
CA THR A 2 -3.65 -19.67 -20.01
C THR A 2 -3.09 -19.39 -18.62
N VAL A 3 -3.94 -19.05 -17.65
CA VAL A 3 -3.53 -18.87 -16.24
C VAL A 3 -2.87 -20.14 -15.70
N ASN A 4 -3.35 -21.32 -16.13
CA ASN A 4 -2.74 -22.59 -15.79
C ASN A 4 -1.30 -22.71 -16.35
N ASP A 5 -1.04 -22.21 -17.56
CA ASP A 5 0.31 -22.19 -18.12
C ASP A 5 1.24 -21.28 -17.34
N SER A 6 0.74 -20.14 -16.86
CA SER A 6 1.51 -19.22 -16.01
C SER A 6 1.85 -19.83 -14.66
N ILE A 7 0.89 -20.50 -14.00
CA ILE A 7 1.12 -21.24 -12.75
C ILE A 7 2.13 -22.37 -12.97
N LEU A 8 1.99 -23.14 -14.06
CA LEU A 8 2.92 -24.21 -14.43
C LEU A 8 4.33 -23.69 -14.76
N ASN A 9 4.43 -22.51 -15.36
CA ASN A 9 5.71 -21.85 -15.63
C ASN A 9 6.42 -21.41 -14.36
N VAL A 10 5.69 -20.91 -13.35
CA VAL A 10 6.24 -20.65 -12.01
C VAL A 10 6.69 -21.95 -11.36
N ALA A 11 5.87 -23.00 -11.42
CA ALA A 11 6.19 -24.31 -10.88
C ALA A 11 7.45 -24.94 -11.51
N LYS A 12 7.66 -24.75 -12.82
CA LYS A 12 8.85 -25.23 -13.54
C LYS A 12 10.12 -24.45 -13.19
N ARG A 13 10.01 -23.19 -12.77
CA ARG A 13 11.16 -22.35 -12.39
C ARG A 13 11.65 -22.61 -10.97
N LEU A 14 10.78 -23.13 -10.12
CA LEU A 14 11.10 -23.51 -8.75
C LEU A 14 11.21 -25.04 -8.68
N SER A 15 12.34 -25.56 -8.27
CA SER A 15 12.45 -27.00 -8.02
C SER A 15 11.53 -27.40 -6.86
N LEU A 16 11.03 -28.63 -6.89
CA LEU A 16 10.21 -29.19 -5.79
C LEU A 16 10.91 -29.10 -4.42
N ILE A 17 12.23 -29.19 -4.42
CA ILE A 17 13.07 -29.11 -3.21
C ILE A 17 13.12 -27.67 -2.72
N GLU A 18 13.37 -26.70 -3.61
CA GLU A 18 13.37 -25.27 -3.27
C GLU A 18 12.02 -24.82 -2.73
N PHE A 19 10.92 -25.31 -3.30
CA PHE A 19 9.60 -24.96 -2.83
C PHE A 19 9.29 -25.55 -1.45
N LYS A 20 9.66 -26.82 -1.22
CA LYS A 20 9.47 -27.49 0.06
C LYS A 20 10.27 -26.80 1.15
N ASP A 21 11.53 -26.50 0.89
CA ASP A 21 12.42 -25.78 1.82
C ASP A 21 11.91 -24.36 2.11
N LEU A 22 11.41 -23.65 1.09
CA LEU A 22 10.82 -22.30 1.23
C LEU A 22 9.55 -22.32 2.09
N PHE A 23 8.71 -23.34 1.92
CA PHE A 23 7.47 -23.46 2.69
C PHE A 23 7.71 -23.94 4.13
N GLU A 24 8.63 -24.89 4.32
CA GLU A 24 8.98 -25.44 5.63
C GLU A 24 9.84 -24.47 6.46
N ASN A 25 10.73 -23.71 5.82
CA ASN A 25 11.65 -22.78 6.49
C ASN A 25 11.17 -21.32 6.50
N LYS A 26 9.98 -21.01 5.98
CA LYS A 26 9.41 -19.64 5.91
C LYS A 26 10.34 -18.61 5.28
N GLU A 27 11.11 -19.01 4.27
CA GLU A 27 12.07 -18.14 3.60
C GLU A 27 11.38 -16.95 2.91
N PRO A 28 11.80 -15.70 3.19
CA PRO A 28 11.15 -14.50 2.66
C PRO A 28 11.26 -14.34 1.14
N ASN A 29 12.23 -14.99 0.49
CA ASN A 29 12.48 -14.82 -0.95
C ASN A 29 11.35 -15.38 -1.85
N PHE A 30 10.69 -16.48 -1.47
CA PHE A 30 9.57 -16.99 -2.24
C PHE A 30 8.36 -16.06 -2.18
N TYR A 31 8.05 -15.58 -0.99
CA TYR A 31 7.01 -14.57 -0.77
C TYR A 31 7.31 -13.29 -1.57
N GLN A 32 8.57 -12.85 -1.60
CA GLN A 32 8.99 -11.69 -2.36
C GLN A 32 8.86 -11.91 -3.87
N THR A 33 9.18 -13.10 -4.38
CA THR A 33 9.04 -13.43 -5.82
C THR A 33 7.57 -13.41 -6.24
N VAL A 34 6.68 -14.06 -5.49
CA VAL A 34 5.25 -14.05 -5.79
C VAL A 34 4.65 -12.65 -5.59
N ASN A 35 5.08 -11.92 -4.57
CA ASN A 35 4.68 -10.54 -4.36
C ASN A 35 5.17 -9.63 -5.48
N ALA A 36 6.43 -9.73 -5.89
CA ALA A 36 6.96 -8.97 -7.02
C ALA A 36 6.14 -9.21 -8.29
N TRP A 37 5.79 -10.46 -8.54
CA TRP A 37 5.01 -10.84 -9.70
C TRP A 37 3.56 -10.32 -9.68
N ILE A 38 2.93 -10.27 -8.51
CA ILE A 38 1.54 -9.78 -8.35
C ILE A 38 1.49 -8.26 -8.16
N PHE A 39 2.44 -7.67 -7.42
CA PHE A 39 2.38 -6.28 -6.98
C PHE A 39 3.30 -5.33 -7.76
N TYR A 40 4.44 -5.79 -8.30
CA TYR A 40 5.45 -4.92 -8.91
C TYR A 40 5.50 -4.99 -10.43
N GLU A 41 4.99 -6.02 -11.05
CA GLU A 41 4.90 -6.07 -12.50
C GLU A 41 3.62 -5.42 -13.00
N ASN A 42 3.78 -4.14 -13.30
CA ASN A 42 2.96 -3.33 -14.20
C ASN A 42 1.43 -3.56 -14.18
N LYS A 43 0.66 -2.49 -14.01
CA LYS A 43 -0.82 -2.44 -14.14
C LYS A 43 -1.40 -3.03 -15.44
N GLN A 44 -0.57 -3.52 -16.37
CA GLN A 44 -0.93 -4.28 -17.57
C GLN A 44 -0.62 -5.76 -17.45
N ASN A 45 -0.42 -6.26 -16.25
CA ASN A 45 -0.18 -7.68 -16.03
C ASN A 45 -1.45 -8.48 -16.38
N LYS A 46 -1.42 -9.14 -17.53
CA LYS A 46 -2.55 -10.00 -18.01
C LYS A 46 -3.01 -11.01 -16.97
N PHE A 47 -2.12 -11.38 -16.06
CA PHE A 47 -2.41 -12.31 -14.99
C PHE A 47 -3.28 -11.65 -13.90
N VAL A 48 -2.96 -10.45 -13.46
CA VAL A 48 -3.77 -9.69 -12.50
C VAL A 48 -5.12 -9.35 -13.15
N HIS A 49 -5.12 -8.83 -14.38
CA HIS A 49 -6.36 -8.55 -15.12
C HIS A 49 -7.26 -9.77 -15.31
N PHE A 50 -6.70 -10.97 -15.41
CA PHE A 50 -7.50 -12.19 -15.44
C PHE A 50 -8.33 -12.32 -14.15
N TYR A 51 -7.71 -12.15 -12.98
CA TYR A 51 -8.40 -12.25 -11.71
C TYR A 51 -9.36 -11.08 -11.46
N GLU A 52 -8.99 -9.87 -11.85
CA GLU A 52 -9.88 -8.70 -11.82
C GLU A 52 -11.15 -8.94 -12.65
N ASN A 53 -11.04 -9.50 -13.84
CA ASN A 53 -12.18 -9.90 -14.70
C ASN A 53 -13.03 -11.02 -14.08
N GLU A 54 -12.42 -11.85 -13.23
CA GLU A 54 -13.12 -12.87 -12.44
C GLU A 54 -13.72 -12.30 -11.14
N GLY A 55 -13.59 -10.98 -10.89
CA GLY A 55 -14.12 -10.31 -9.70
C GLY A 55 -13.24 -10.41 -8.48
N ILE A 56 -11.94 -10.73 -8.64
CA ILE A 56 -10.94 -10.76 -7.56
C ILE A 56 -10.03 -9.54 -7.70
N ASN A 57 -10.19 -8.57 -6.80
CA ASN A 57 -9.46 -7.30 -6.84
C ASN A 57 -8.38 -7.19 -5.76
N ASP A 58 -8.51 -7.97 -4.66
CA ASP A 58 -7.52 -7.96 -3.58
C ASP A 58 -6.27 -8.77 -3.99
N PRO A 59 -5.10 -8.12 -4.09
CA PRO A 59 -3.83 -8.80 -4.41
C PRO A 59 -3.49 -9.93 -3.43
N VAL A 60 -3.94 -9.85 -2.19
CA VAL A 60 -3.73 -10.91 -1.19
C VAL A 60 -4.55 -12.17 -1.56
N HIS A 61 -5.76 -11.99 -2.07
CA HIS A 61 -6.59 -13.10 -2.54
C HIS A 61 -6.02 -13.73 -3.80
N ILE A 62 -5.58 -12.92 -4.77
CA ILE A 62 -4.87 -13.42 -5.96
C ILE A 62 -3.67 -14.28 -5.54
N ARG A 63 -2.85 -13.77 -4.61
CA ARG A 63 -1.72 -14.52 -4.07
C ARG A 63 -2.12 -15.84 -3.42
N LYS A 64 -3.17 -15.83 -2.60
CA LYS A 64 -3.67 -17.05 -1.93
C LYS A 64 -4.17 -18.09 -2.94
N ILE A 65 -4.89 -17.66 -3.98
CA ILE A 65 -5.35 -18.54 -5.06
C ILE A 65 -4.14 -19.21 -5.75
N VAL A 66 -3.16 -18.40 -6.15
CA VAL A 66 -1.95 -18.88 -6.83
C VAL A 66 -1.17 -19.89 -5.98
N LEU A 67 -0.93 -19.54 -4.71
CA LEU A 67 -0.18 -20.39 -3.78
C LEU A 67 -0.91 -21.72 -3.51
N ASN A 68 -2.22 -21.69 -3.29
CA ASN A 68 -3.01 -22.90 -3.09
C ASN A 68 -3.04 -23.78 -4.32
N ALA A 69 -3.26 -23.19 -5.50
CA ALA A 69 -3.24 -23.90 -6.76
C ALA A 69 -1.87 -24.57 -7.01
N TYR A 70 -0.79 -23.84 -6.74
CA TYR A 70 0.56 -24.36 -6.87
C TYR A 70 0.88 -25.48 -5.85
N TYR A 71 0.49 -25.31 -4.60
CA TYR A 71 0.65 -26.34 -3.58
C TYR A 71 -0.07 -27.65 -3.95
N ARG A 72 -1.31 -27.56 -4.46
CA ARG A 72 -2.06 -28.72 -4.97
C ARG A 72 -1.36 -29.40 -6.15
N HIS A 73 -0.83 -28.59 -7.09
CA HIS A 73 -0.03 -29.10 -8.22
C HIS A 73 1.18 -29.91 -7.74
N LEU A 74 1.92 -29.42 -6.75
CA LEU A 74 3.08 -30.14 -6.19
C LEU A 74 2.70 -31.48 -5.53
N GLN A 75 1.47 -31.59 -5.04
CA GLN A 75 0.95 -32.85 -4.48
C GLN A 75 0.39 -33.81 -5.56
N GLY A 76 0.47 -33.45 -6.83
CA GLY A 76 -0.14 -34.20 -7.92
C GLY A 76 -1.67 -34.19 -7.90
N LYS A 77 -2.29 -33.24 -7.21
CA LYS A 77 -3.73 -33.04 -7.14
C LYS A 77 -4.19 -32.09 -8.24
N ASP A 78 -5.47 -32.13 -8.58
CA ASP A 78 -6.09 -31.12 -9.43
C ASP A 78 -5.91 -29.71 -8.80
N ILE A 79 -5.59 -28.73 -9.63
CA ILE A 79 -5.35 -27.34 -9.22
C ILE A 79 -6.60 -26.74 -8.58
N ASP A 80 -7.79 -27.15 -9.05
CA ASP A 80 -9.08 -26.70 -8.54
C ASP A 80 -9.23 -25.17 -8.52
N HIS A 81 -8.75 -24.57 -9.61
CA HIS A 81 -8.63 -23.13 -9.74
C HIS A 81 -9.97 -22.41 -9.68
N ASN A 82 -11.01 -22.98 -10.30
CA ASN A 82 -12.33 -22.36 -10.35
C ASN A 82 -12.99 -22.28 -8.96
N SER A 83 -12.88 -23.34 -8.16
CA SER A 83 -13.41 -23.33 -6.79
C SER A 83 -12.69 -22.32 -5.91
N LEU A 84 -11.37 -22.12 -6.12
CA LEU A 84 -10.60 -21.11 -5.40
C LEU A 84 -11.03 -19.68 -5.79
N ILE A 85 -11.26 -19.43 -7.08
CA ILE A 85 -11.76 -18.14 -7.57
C ILE A 85 -13.14 -17.86 -6.99
N GLU A 86 -14.05 -18.84 -7.05
CA GLU A 86 -15.42 -18.67 -6.54
C GLU A 86 -15.45 -18.36 -5.05
N HIS A 87 -14.66 -19.08 -4.26
CA HIS A 87 -14.52 -18.84 -2.82
C HIS A 87 -14.07 -17.40 -2.50
N TYR A 88 -13.03 -16.91 -3.17
CA TYR A 88 -12.55 -15.55 -2.90
C TYR A 88 -13.44 -14.46 -3.50
N ARG A 89 -14.15 -14.74 -4.61
CA ARG A 89 -15.17 -13.85 -5.16
C ARG A 89 -16.32 -13.64 -4.17
N GLU A 90 -16.79 -14.70 -3.53
CA GLU A 90 -17.82 -14.61 -2.50
C GLU A 90 -17.34 -13.73 -1.34
N ILE A 91 -16.11 -13.93 -0.88
CA ILE A 91 -15.49 -13.11 0.18
C ILE A 91 -15.42 -11.63 -0.24
N GLU A 92 -14.93 -11.32 -1.43
CA GLU A 92 -14.81 -9.92 -1.88
C GLU A 92 -16.18 -9.26 -2.11
N THR A 93 -17.17 -10.04 -2.55
CA THR A 93 -18.55 -9.56 -2.67
C THR A 93 -19.12 -9.21 -1.30
N GLN A 94 -18.93 -10.08 -0.30
CA GLN A 94 -19.34 -9.81 1.08
C GLN A 94 -18.61 -8.57 1.62
N TRP A 95 -17.32 -8.44 1.35
CA TRP A 95 -16.53 -7.29 1.78
C TRP A 95 -17.01 -5.98 1.16
N ALA A 96 -17.37 -5.99 -0.12
CA ALA A 96 -17.92 -4.82 -0.79
C ALA A 96 -19.29 -4.41 -0.20
N GLU A 97 -20.07 -5.37 0.28
CA GLU A 97 -21.33 -5.09 0.97
C GLU A 97 -21.11 -4.51 2.37
N GLU A 98 -20.19 -5.11 3.14
CA GLU A 98 -19.79 -4.60 4.46
C GLU A 98 -19.26 -3.16 4.38
N ASP A 99 -18.47 -2.85 3.34
CA ASP A 99 -17.87 -1.52 3.15
C ASP A 99 -18.89 -0.40 2.90
N LYS A 100 -20.14 -0.73 2.54
CA LYS A 100 -21.20 0.28 2.36
C LYS A 100 -21.60 0.99 3.65
N ASP A 101 -21.48 0.30 4.78
CA ASP A 101 -21.83 0.85 6.10
C ASP A 101 -20.69 0.72 7.12
N LYS A 102 -19.45 0.69 6.65
CA LYS A 102 -18.27 0.42 7.48
C LYS A 102 -18.05 1.39 8.64
N LEU A 103 -18.58 2.62 8.53
CA LEU A 103 -18.45 3.62 9.60
C LEU A 103 -19.44 3.42 10.75
N ASN A 104 -20.48 2.58 10.58
CA ASN A 104 -21.44 2.25 11.61
C ASN A 104 -21.35 0.79 12.05
N ALA A 105 -20.74 -0.06 11.24
CA ALA A 105 -20.66 -1.49 11.50
C ALA A 105 -19.84 -1.81 12.76
N ASP A 106 -20.38 -2.67 13.60
CA ASP A 106 -19.68 -3.19 14.78
C ASP A 106 -18.75 -4.37 14.46
N THR A 107 -18.89 -4.94 13.28
CA THR A 107 -18.07 -6.06 12.79
C THR A 107 -17.72 -5.86 11.33
N LEU A 108 -16.43 -5.94 11.00
CA LEU A 108 -15.91 -5.87 9.63
C LEU A 108 -14.94 -7.02 9.41
N ARG A 109 -15.12 -7.75 8.30
CA ARG A 109 -14.24 -8.88 7.94
C ARG A 109 -14.08 -9.91 9.06
N GLY A 110 -15.13 -10.11 9.84
CA GLY A 110 -15.15 -11.04 10.99
C GLY A 110 -14.44 -10.52 12.25
N ASN A 111 -13.94 -9.29 12.26
CA ASN A 111 -13.37 -8.66 13.44
C ASN A 111 -14.37 -7.68 14.05
N TYR A 112 -14.55 -7.73 15.34
CA TYR A 112 -15.27 -6.69 16.06
C TYR A 112 -14.47 -5.39 16.03
N ILE A 113 -15.14 -4.29 15.73
CA ILE A 113 -14.57 -2.95 15.67
C ILE A 113 -14.98 -2.18 16.91
N PRO A 114 -14.07 -1.74 17.77
CA PRO A 114 -14.42 -0.92 18.93
C PRO A 114 -15.08 0.40 18.51
N GLU A 115 -15.95 0.89 19.39
CA GLU A 115 -16.65 2.18 19.18
C GLU A 115 -15.85 3.37 19.70
N ASN A 116 -15.11 3.15 20.82
CA ASN A 116 -14.37 4.19 21.54
C ASN A 116 -13.18 3.58 22.29
N LEU A 117 -12.45 4.39 23.08
CA LEU A 117 -11.26 3.94 23.82
C LEU A 117 -11.57 2.88 24.88
N GLU A 118 -12.65 3.04 25.62
CA GLU A 118 -13.05 2.11 26.68
C GLU A 118 -13.35 0.72 26.07
N ASP A 119 -13.99 0.69 24.91
CA ASP A 119 -14.26 -0.53 24.18
C ASP A 119 -12.97 -1.14 23.60
N CYS A 120 -12.02 -0.33 23.14
CA CYS A 120 -10.68 -0.82 22.75
C CYS A 120 -10.02 -1.56 23.93
N PHE A 121 -10.07 -0.99 25.13
CA PHE A 121 -9.47 -1.61 26.32
C PHE A 121 -10.13 -2.92 26.67
N ALA A 122 -11.46 -2.98 26.59
CA ALA A 122 -12.20 -4.22 26.80
C ALA A 122 -11.82 -5.33 25.81
N GLN A 123 -11.63 -4.98 24.53
CA GLN A 123 -11.18 -5.92 23.50
C GLN A 123 -9.73 -6.37 23.72
N ILE A 124 -8.83 -5.48 24.12
CA ILE A 124 -7.46 -5.84 24.47
C ILE A 124 -7.46 -6.75 25.70
N ASP A 125 -8.24 -6.44 26.74
CA ASP A 125 -8.37 -7.28 27.94
C ASP A 125 -8.88 -8.68 27.65
N ALA A 126 -9.80 -8.82 26.70
CA ALA A 126 -10.37 -10.10 26.32
C ALA A 126 -9.35 -11.01 25.59
N THR A 127 -8.37 -10.41 24.92
CA THR A 127 -7.37 -11.13 24.11
C THR A 127 -6.01 -11.26 24.80
N CYS A 128 -5.68 -10.36 25.72
CA CYS A 128 -4.38 -10.31 26.39
C CYS A 128 -4.43 -11.07 27.73
N PRO A 129 -3.58 -12.09 27.96
CA PRO A 129 -3.52 -12.82 29.22
C PRO A 129 -3.26 -11.90 30.42
N ARG A 130 -3.82 -12.25 31.58
CA ARG A 130 -3.71 -11.44 32.80
C ARG A 130 -2.25 -11.21 33.22
N GLU A 131 -1.40 -12.20 33.05
CA GLU A 131 0.01 -12.14 33.39
C GLU A 131 0.74 -11.11 32.52
N VAL A 132 0.41 -11.09 31.21
CA VAL A 132 0.98 -10.11 30.25
C VAL A 132 0.52 -8.70 30.58
N ARG A 133 -0.75 -8.53 30.96
CA ARG A 133 -1.28 -7.22 31.39
C ARG A 133 -0.61 -6.70 32.65
N ALA A 134 -0.39 -7.60 33.64
CA ALA A 134 0.33 -7.24 34.86
C ALA A 134 1.78 -6.85 34.56
N ASP A 135 2.42 -7.50 33.60
CA ASP A 135 3.77 -7.16 33.16
C ASP A 135 3.82 -5.79 32.46
N ILE A 136 2.91 -5.55 31.53
CA ILE A 136 2.76 -4.25 30.84
C ILE A 136 2.58 -3.10 31.86
N ALA A 137 1.80 -3.29 32.89
CA ALA A 137 1.56 -2.27 33.91
C ALA A 137 2.84 -1.84 34.67
N THR A 138 3.89 -2.68 34.67
CA THR A 138 5.17 -2.36 35.30
C THR A 138 6.13 -1.58 34.39
N TRP A 139 5.83 -1.49 33.11
CA TRP A 139 6.71 -0.83 32.15
C TRP A 139 6.53 0.69 32.20
N ASN A 140 7.52 1.42 31.65
CA ASN A 140 7.31 2.83 31.35
C ASN A 140 6.33 2.98 30.17
N GLU A 141 5.47 3.99 30.19
CA GLU A 141 4.45 4.22 29.15
C GLU A 141 5.08 4.29 27.73
N GLU A 142 6.19 5.04 27.59
CA GLU A 142 6.83 5.22 26.28
C GLU A 142 7.47 3.91 25.80
N ASP A 143 8.14 3.17 26.71
CA ASP A 143 8.76 1.86 26.39
C ASP A 143 7.70 0.85 25.97
N PHE A 144 6.52 0.87 26.60
CA PHE A 144 5.40 0.02 26.20
C PHE A 144 4.91 0.36 24.80
N VAL A 145 4.65 1.63 24.51
CA VAL A 145 4.17 2.08 23.19
C VAL A 145 5.15 1.70 22.10
N GLU A 146 6.45 1.98 22.29
CA GLU A 146 7.49 1.65 21.30
C GLU A 146 7.54 0.15 20.99
N ARG A 147 7.50 -0.71 22.01
CA ARG A 147 7.52 -2.17 21.83
C ARG A 147 6.24 -2.73 21.25
N ALA A 148 5.09 -2.18 21.66
CA ALA A 148 3.77 -2.65 21.22
C ALA A 148 3.42 -2.19 19.79
N HIS A 149 4.01 -1.09 19.31
CA HIS A 149 3.66 -0.44 18.04
C HIS A 149 3.66 -1.42 16.85
N TRP A 150 4.75 -2.17 16.66
CA TRP A 150 4.90 -3.12 15.53
C TRP A 150 4.22 -4.47 15.74
N GLY A 151 3.74 -4.75 16.94
CA GLY A 151 2.98 -5.96 17.27
C GLY A 151 1.50 -5.67 17.41
N LEU A 152 1.09 -5.31 18.62
CA LEU A 152 -0.30 -5.01 18.97
C LEU A 152 -0.83 -3.81 18.16
N GLY A 153 -0.02 -2.75 17.98
CA GLY A 153 -0.40 -1.56 17.20
C GLY A 153 -0.71 -1.92 15.75
N LEU A 154 0.19 -2.63 15.08
CA LEU A 154 -0.04 -3.07 13.70
C LEU A 154 -1.25 -4.00 13.57
N TRP A 155 -1.46 -4.90 14.57
CA TRP A 155 -2.65 -5.74 14.62
C TRP A 155 -3.92 -4.89 14.72
N MET A 156 -3.97 -3.90 15.62
CA MET A 156 -5.11 -2.98 15.75
C MET A 156 -5.39 -2.22 14.45
N MET A 157 -4.36 -1.67 13.81
CA MET A 157 -4.52 -0.95 12.54
C MET A 157 -5.20 -1.81 11.48
N ASN A 158 -4.83 -3.09 11.40
CA ASN A 158 -5.38 -4.02 10.41
C ASN A 158 -6.74 -4.60 10.85
N ALA A 159 -6.84 -5.13 12.07
CA ALA A 159 -8.04 -5.80 12.56
C ALA A 159 -9.22 -4.82 12.74
N TRP A 160 -8.95 -3.61 13.20
CA TRP A 160 -9.93 -2.56 13.40
C TRP A 160 -10.08 -1.60 12.21
N ARG A 161 -9.44 -1.93 11.08
CA ARG A 161 -9.59 -1.24 9.78
C ARG A 161 -9.31 0.27 9.86
N LEU A 162 -8.30 0.67 10.61
CA LEU A 162 -7.99 2.09 10.79
C LEU A 162 -7.47 2.76 9.51
N TRP A 163 -6.88 1.99 8.59
CA TRP A 163 -6.39 2.48 7.28
C TRP A 163 -7.52 2.74 6.29
N GLU A 164 -8.51 1.84 6.23
CA GLU A 164 -9.55 1.86 5.20
C GLU A 164 -10.84 2.54 5.66
N GLY A 165 -10.90 2.90 6.92
CA GLY A 165 -12.07 3.49 7.54
C GLY A 165 -12.92 2.44 8.29
N SER A 166 -13.32 2.79 9.49
CA SER A 166 -14.21 2.04 10.39
C SER A 166 -14.85 3.01 11.38
N ARG A 167 -15.82 2.55 12.18
CA ARG A 167 -16.42 3.40 13.23
C ARG A 167 -15.39 3.89 14.25
N LEU A 168 -14.34 3.12 14.54
CA LEU A 168 -13.27 3.54 15.43
C LEU A 168 -12.39 4.62 14.76
N SER A 169 -12.05 4.46 13.47
CA SER A 169 -11.33 5.51 12.76
C SER A 169 -12.16 6.79 12.64
N ASP A 170 -13.49 6.67 12.47
CA ASP A 170 -14.39 7.82 12.43
C ASP A 170 -14.43 8.53 13.79
N PHE A 171 -14.47 7.78 14.91
CA PHE A 171 -14.32 8.36 16.26
C PHE A 171 -13.07 9.24 16.36
N PHE A 172 -11.92 8.75 15.92
CA PHE A 172 -10.66 9.52 15.94
C PHE A 172 -10.64 10.69 14.95
N ASN A 173 -11.19 10.47 13.74
CA ASN A 173 -11.27 11.51 12.70
C ASN A 173 -12.11 12.72 13.18
N ASN A 174 -13.19 12.48 13.90
CA ASN A 174 -14.02 13.53 14.51
C ASN A 174 -13.26 14.33 15.57
N GLU A 175 -12.20 13.76 16.15
CA GLU A 175 -11.29 14.45 17.08
C GLU A 175 -10.04 15.04 16.36
N GLY A 176 -9.99 14.98 15.03
CA GLY A 176 -8.91 15.51 14.20
C GLY A 176 -7.68 14.60 14.04
N ILE A 177 -7.75 13.36 14.48
CA ILE A 177 -6.68 12.36 14.33
C ILE A 177 -6.96 11.50 13.10
N TYR A 178 -6.18 11.66 12.04
CA TYR A 178 -6.38 10.96 10.76
C TYR A 178 -5.33 9.87 10.47
N GLN A 179 -4.21 9.88 11.19
CA GLN A 179 -3.16 8.89 11.00
C GLN A 179 -3.40 7.66 11.89
N PRO A 180 -3.52 6.45 11.32
CA PRO A 180 -3.72 5.21 12.09
C PRO A 180 -2.67 4.96 13.16
N GLU A 181 -1.43 5.35 12.91
CA GLU A 181 -0.33 5.26 13.88
C GLU A 181 -0.63 6.12 15.13
N PHE A 182 -1.14 7.33 14.96
CA PHE A 182 -1.51 8.19 16.09
C PHE A 182 -2.73 7.65 16.84
N MET A 183 -3.70 7.08 16.12
CA MET A 183 -4.84 6.40 16.75
C MET A 183 -4.35 5.28 17.66
N THR A 184 -3.47 4.42 17.15
CA THR A 184 -2.91 3.30 17.93
C THR A 184 -2.04 3.76 19.09
N ASP A 185 -1.24 4.79 18.94
CA ASP A 185 -0.44 5.35 20.03
C ASP A 185 -1.33 5.90 21.14
N ILE A 186 -2.43 6.59 20.82
CA ILE A 186 -3.41 7.08 21.79
C ILE A 186 -4.06 5.90 22.52
N ILE A 187 -4.44 4.84 21.80
CA ILE A 187 -5.02 3.64 22.40
C ILE A 187 -4.02 2.98 23.34
N LEU A 188 -2.77 2.79 22.92
CA LEU A 188 -1.73 2.15 23.73
C LEU A 188 -1.41 2.95 25.00
N LYS A 189 -1.22 4.28 24.89
CA LYS A 189 -1.01 5.14 26.06
C LYS A 189 -2.20 5.10 27.00
N GLY A 190 -3.41 5.25 26.45
CA GLY A 190 -4.63 5.13 27.23
C GLY A 190 -4.77 3.79 27.92
N TYR A 191 -4.43 2.70 27.23
CA TYR A 191 -4.47 1.36 27.80
C TYR A 191 -3.46 1.16 28.95
N HIS A 192 -2.23 1.66 28.80
CA HIS A 192 -1.23 1.62 29.86
C HIS A 192 -1.72 2.34 31.12
N ARG A 193 -2.29 3.56 30.95
CA ARG A 193 -2.89 4.34 32.06
C ARG A 193 -4.08 3.64 32.68
N TYR A 194 -4.93 3.00 31.86
CA TYR A 194 -6.04 2.18 32.33
C TYR A 194 -5.58 1.04 33.23
N LEU A 195 -4.53 0.29 32.84
CA LEU A 195 -3.96 -0.79 33.63
C LEU A 195 -3.39 -0.28 34.97
N ASN A 196 -2.85 0.92 35.00
CA ASN A 196 -2.29 1.54 36.19
C ASN A 196 -3.30 2.35 37.03
N HIS A 197 -4.58 2.31 36.65
CA HIS A 197 -5.65 3.07 37.30
C HIS A 197 -5.39 4.59 37.31
N GLU A 198 -4.72 5.11 36.30
CA GLU A 198 -4.41 6.51 36.12
C GLU A 198 -5.49 7.22 35.28
N ALA A 199 -5.51 8.56 35.35
CA ALA A 199 -6.37 9.34 34.47
C ALA A 199 -5.93 9.19 33.00
N LEU A 200 -6.86 8.89 32.09
CA LEU A 200 -6.55 8.62 30.66
C LEU A 200 -5.97 9.84 29.95
N GLN A 201 -6.41 11.06 30.36
CA GLN A 201 -6.00 12.34 29.75
C GLN A 201 -6.17 12.32 28.21
N THR A 202 -7.29 11.77 27.74
CA THR A 202 -7.55 11.57 26.31
C THR A 202 -7.48 12.87 25.51
N LYS A 203 -8.03 13.96 26.05
CA LYS A 203 -8.01 15.28 25.39
C LYS A 203 -6.60 15.83 25.22
N GLU A 204 -5.75 15.63 26.21
CA GLU A 204 -4.35 16.03 26.18
C GLU A 204 -3.56 15.20 25.17
N LEU A 205 -3.79 13.89 25.11
CA LEU A 205 -3.20 13.00 24.11
C LEU A 205 -3.61 13.40 22.69
N ILE A 206 -4.89 13.59 22.45
CA ILE A 206 -5.42 14.04 21.15
C ILE A 206 -4.79 15.37 20.74
N LYS A 207 -4.76 16.36 21.64
CA LYS A 207 -4.13 17.65 21.38
C LYS A 207 -2.64 17.52 21.05
N PHE A 208 -1.92 16.66 21.76
CA PHE A 208 -0.50 16.40 21.53
C PHE A 208 -0.27 15.81 20.12
N TYR A 209 -1.01 14.76 19.74
CA TYR A 209 -0.86 14.13 18.42
C TYR A 209 -1.33 15.03 17.29
N ASN A 210 -2.37 15.84 17.47
CA ASN A 210 -2.76 16.86 16.50
C ASN A 210 -1.65 17.90 16.29
N THR A 211 -0.96 18.29 17.34
CA THR A 211 0.17 19.24 17.25
C THR A 211 1.34 18.60 16.47
N ILE A 212 1.67 17.34 16.77
CA ILE A 212 2.72 16.61 16.04
C ILE A 212 2.34 16.44 14.57
N GLY A 213 1.08 16.08 14.27
CA GLY A 213 0.59 15.95 12.91
C GLY A 213 0.72 17.24 12.11
N ALA A 214 0.31 18.36 12.69
CA ALA A 214 0.45 19.68 12.08
C ALA A 214 1.92 20.07 11.84
N MET A 215 2.81 19.77 12.80
CA MET A 215 4.25 20.02 12.65
C MET A 215 4.87 19.16 11.55
N LYS A 216 4.52 17.86 11.47
CA LYS A 216 4.99 16.96 10.41
C LYS A 216 4.50 17.40 9.03
N ALA A 217 3.21 17.78 8.92
CA ALA A 217 2.63 18.27 7.67
C ALA A 217 3.32 19.57 7.21
N LYS A 218 3.52 20.52 8.12
CA LYS A 218 4.25 21.76 7.81
C LYS A 218 5.67 21.48 7.34
N LYS A 219 6.40 20.62 8.06
CA LYS A 219 7.77 20.23 7.67
C LYS A 219 7.82 19.57 6.30
N ALA A 220 6.89 18.67 5.99
CA ALA A 220 6.79 18.02 4.69
C ALA A 220 6.57 19.04 3.55
N ILE A 221 5.70 20.05 3.77
CA ILE A 221 5.48 21.14 2.81
C ILE A 221 6.76 21.96 2.63
N GLU A 222 7.42 22.36 3.72
CA GLU A 222 8.67 23.13 3.66
C GLU A 222 9.80 22.35 2.97
N GLU A 223 9.89 21.03 3.17
CA GLU A 223 10.83 20.16 2.48
C GLU A 223 10.50 20.07 1.00
N LYS A 224 9.25 19.87 0.65
CA LYS A 224 8.77 19.84 -0.73
C LYS A 224 9.05 21.15 -1.47
N GLU A 225 8.74 22.29 -0.85
CA GLU A 225 9.02 23.61 -1.40
C GLU A 225 10.53 23.82 -1.64
N ARG A 226 11.35 23.47 -0.63
CA ARG A 226 12.80 23.59 -0.71
C ARG A 226 13.39 22.72 -1.82
N ASP A 227 12.92 21.50 -1.96
CA ASP A 227 13.39 20.59 -2.98
C ASP A 227 12.96 21.04 -4.38
N TYR A 228 11.70 21.49 -4.51
CA TYR A 228 11.20 22.07 -5.74
C TYR A 228 11.99 23.31 -6.20
N GLN A 229 12.40 24.19 -5.26
CA GLN A 229 13.17 25.41 -5.57
C GLN A 229 14.54 25.15 -6.19
N ARG A 230 15.04 23.90 -6.19
CA ARG A 230 16.27 23.51 -6.86
C ARG A 230 16.11 23.47 -8.37
N TYR A 231 14.89 23.29 -8.88
CA TYR A 231 14.60 23.19 -10.30
C TYR A 231 14.37 24.56 -10.92
N LYS A 232 15.21 24.95 -11.86
CA LYS A 232 15.13 26.26 -12.54
C LYS A 232 15.04 26.10 -14.05
N THR A 233 14.39 27.06 -14.69
CA THR A 233 14.36 27.15 -16.15
C THR A 233 15.79 27.09 -16.73
N ASN A 234 15.99 26.30 -17.76
CA ASN A 234 17.25 25.93 -18.40
C ASN A 234 18.12 24.89 -17.67
N ASP A 235 17.72 24.40 -16.47
CA ASP A 235 18.41 23.26 -15.86
C ASP A 235 18.21 22.01 -16.71
N THR A 236 19.21 21.15 -16.71
CA THR A 236 19.13 19.81 -17.28
C THR A 236 18.69 18.84 -16.20
N VAL A 237 17.65 18.04 -16.48
CA VAL A 237 17.09 17.05 -15.58
C VAL A 237 17.17 15.66 -16.19
N TYR A 238 17.19 14.66 -15.32
CA TYR A 238 17.31 13.24 -15.65
C TYR A 238 16.11 12.49 -15.09
N PHE A 239 15.37 11.85 -15.96
CA PHE A 239 14.23 11.01 -15.59
C PHE A 239 14.66 9.56 -15.40
N ARG A 240 14.48 9.02 -14.21
CA ARG A 240 14.65 7.60 -13.93
C ARG A 240 13.36 6.87 -14.24
N TYR A 241 13.47 5.92 -15.14
CA TYR A 241 12.31 5.31 -15.72
C TYR A 241 11.83 4.05 -15.02
N HIS A 242 10.54 3.98 -14.74
CA HIS A 242 9.91 2.82 -14.11
C HIS A 242 8.96 2.02 -15.02
N LEU A 243 8.62 2.53 -16.20
CA LEU A 243 7.70 1.89 -17.12
C LEU A 243 8.32 1.79 -18.52
N SER A 244 8.64 0.59 -18.99
CA SER A 244 9.05 0.29 -20.35
C SER A 244 8.02 -0.60 -21.02
N GLU A 245 7.92 -0.55 -22.35
CA GLU A 245 7.11 -1.53 -23.06
C GLU A 245 7.57 -2.95 -22.72
N PRO A 246 6.63 -3.87 -22.38
CA PRO A 246 6.99 -5.24 -22.04
C PRO A 246 7.78 -5.98 -23.14
N SER A 247 7.58 -5.59 -24.41
CA SER A 247 8.31 -6.11 -25.55
C SER A 247 9.79 -5.75 -25.54
N LEU A 248 10.17 -4.64 -24.94
CA LEU A 248 11.55 -4.14 -24.84
C LEU A 248 12.28 -4.63 -23.61
N GLN A 249 11.55 -5.11 -22.58
CA GLN A 249 12.16 -5.69 -21.36
C GLN A 249 12.94 -7.00 -21.65
N ASN A 250 12.64 -7.69 -22.73
CA ASN A 250 13.33 -8.92 -23.11
C ASN A 250 14.66 -8.66 -23.83
N GLU A 251 14.98 -7.45 -24.21
CA GLU A 251 16.30 -7.09 -24.75
C GLU A 251 17.29 -6.97 -23.59
N LYS A 252 18.22 -7.91 -23.50
CA LYS A 252 19.21 -8.09 -22.40
C LYS A 252 20.07 -6.85 -22.06
N HIS A 253 19.84 -5.70 -22.68
CA HIS A 253 20.64 -4.49 -22.55
C HIS A 253 19.94 -3.29 -21.92
N ILE A 254 18.61 -3.34 -21.66
CA ILE A 254 17.88 -2.21 -21.05
C ILE A 254 17.78 -2.40 -19.54
N VAL A 255 18.92 -2.41 -18.86
CA VAL A 255 18.94 -2.53 -17.38
C VAL A 255 18.62 -1.16 -16.72
N ARG A 256 18.84 -0.05 -17.40
CA ARG A 256 18.52 1.31 -16.93
C ARG A 256 18.34 2.23 -18.12
N CYS A 257 17.11 2.63 -18.38
CA CYS A 257 16.81 3.65 -19.37
C CYS A 257 16.67 5.02 -18.70
N PHE A 258 17.26 6.06 -19.30
CA PHE A 258 17.16 7.43 -18.83
C PHE A 258 16.65 8.30 -19.96
N ALA A 259 15.80 9.27 -19.62
CA ALA A 259 15.54 10.42 -20.45
C ALA A 259 16.27 11.64 -19.88
N MET A 260 16.66 12.54 -20.74
CA MET A 260 17.21 13.84 -20.38
C MET A 260 16.38 14.95 -21.02
N GLY A 261 16.20 16.04 -20.30
CA GLY A 261 15.48 17.18 -20.79
C GLY A 261 15.96 18.50 -20.17
N LYS A 262 15.55 19.60 -20.78
CA LYS A 262 15.73 20.94 -20.22
C LYS A 262 14.40 21.45 -19.66
N ILE A 263 14.44 22.02 -18.47
CA ILE A 263 13.28 22.71 -17.90
C ILE A 263 13.02 23.98 -18.73
N THR A 264 11.82 24.07 -19.30
CA THR A 264 11.37 25.24 -20.08
C THR A 264 10.44 26.14 -19.29
N ASP A 265 9.75 25.60 -18.28
CA ASP A 265 8.82 26.34 -17.42
C ASP A 265 8.67 25.65 -16.06
N THR A 266 8.16 26.37 -15.07
CA THR A 266 7.91 25.87 -13.71
C THR A 266 6.58 26.37 -13.18
N ASP A 267 5.82 25.51 -12.49
CA ASP A 267 4.57 25.87 -11.83
C ASP A 267 4.66 25.58 -10.32
N PRO A 268 4.92 26.60 -9.50
CA PRO A 268 5.07 26.43 -8.05
C PRO A 268 3.75 26.05 -7.34
N LEU A 269 2.59 26.29 -7.95
CA LEU A 269 1.30 25.93 -7.33
C LEU A 269 1.06 24.44 -7.34
N THR A 270 1.55 23.77 -8.36
CA THR A 270 1.42 22.31 -8.52
C THR A 270 2.73 21.55 -8.28
N TYR A 271 3.80 22.25 -7.94
CA TYR A 271 5.16 21.71 -7.85
C TYR A 271 5.58 20.97 -9.12
N SER A 272 5.24 21.53 -10.28
CA SER A 272 5.50 20.89 -11.55
C SER A 272 6.54 21.65 -12.36
N ILE A 273 7.26 20.88 -13.18
CA ILE A 273 8.24 21.40 -14.13
C ILE A 273 7.84 21.00 -15.55
N LYS A 274 8.02 21.89 -16.50
CA LYS A 274 7.83 21.61 -17.92
C LYS A 274 9.18 21.29 -18.52
N VAL A 275 9.30 20.11 -19.09
CA VAL A 275 10.58 19.61 -19.59
C VAL A 275 10.52 19.38 -21.08
N LYS A 276 11.45 19.99 -21.82
CA LYS A 276 11.70 19.68 -23.23
C LYS A 276 12.71 18.54 -23.31
N VAL A 277 12.26 17.39 -23.74
CA VAL A 277 13.08 16.19 -23.87
C VAL A 277 14.05 16.33 -25.02
N PHE A 278 15.33 16.02 -24.81
CA PHE A 278 16.34 16.09 -25.88
C PHE A 278 17.15 14.80 -26.06
N ASP A 279 17.07 13.87 -25.08
CA ASP A 279 17.73 12.58 -25.19
C ASP A 279 16.92 11.48 -24.47
N ILE A 280 16.85 10.30 -25.06
CA ILE A 280 16.17 9.12 -24.53
C ILE A 280 16.99 7.89 -24.94
N CYS A 281 17.20 6.96 -24.04
CA CYS A 281 17.96 5.72 -24.29
C CYS A 281 17.39 4.85 -25.43
N ASN A 282 16.08 4.91 -25.66
CA ASN A 282 15.37 4.25 -26.74
C ASN A 282 14.07 5.01 -27.03
N ASP A 283 13.80 5.36 -28.27
CA ASP A 283 12.66 6.19 -28.71
C ASP A 283 11.28 5.67 -28.31
N ARG A 284 11.17 4.39 -27.92
CA ARG A 284 9.92 3.76 -27.51
C ARG A 284 9.95 3.18 -26.10
N ALA A 285 11.04 3.36 -25.38
CA ALA A 285 11.21 2.70 -24.08
C ALA A 285 10.43 3.40 -22.97
N ILE A 286 10.10 4.67 -23.14
CA ILE A 286 9.56 5.49 -22.06
C ILE A 286 8.08 5.78 -22.26
N LEU A 287 7.28 5.18 -21.37
CA LEU A 287 5.87 5.46 -21.19
C LEU A 287 5.71 6.33 -19.94
N PHE A 288 4.92 7.37 -20.00
CA PHE A 288 4.60 8.19 -18.85
C PHE A 288 3.08 8.45 -18.77
N PHE A 289 2.61 8.71 -17.58
CA PHE A 289 1.22 9.11 -17.40
C PHE A 289 1.10 10.60 -17.59
N ASP A 290 0.37 11.03 -18.64
CA ASP A 290 -0.01 12.43 -18.82
C ASP A 290 -1.13 12.80 -17.84
N ASN A 291 -0.75 12.99 -16.58
CA ASN A 291 -1.67 13.41 -15.51
C ASN A 291 -2.06 14.89 -15.62
N TYR A 292 -1.51 15.61 -16.59
CA TYR A 292 -1.68 17.05 -16.78
C TYR A 292 -2.80 17.44 -17.77
N ALA A 293 -3.80 16.59 -17.95
CA ALA A 293 -5.04 17.06 -18.57
C ALA A 293 -5.70 18.02 -17.57
N LYS A 294 -5.29 19.29 -17.59
CA LYS A 294 -5.98 20.39 -16.92
C LYS A 294 -7.45 20.34 -17.30
N ASP A 295 -8.25 20.47 -16.26
CA ASP A 295 -9.67 20.74 -16.27
C ASP A 295 -10.57 19.60 -16.72
N THR A 296 -11.08 18.90 -15.75
CA THR A 296 -12.51 18.86 -15.37
C THR A 296 -12.74 17.77 -14.33
N LYS A 297 -13.55 18.04 -13.34
CA LYS A 297 -14.09 17.09 -12.34
C LYS A 297 -14.72 15.83 -12.95
N GLU A 298 -14.86 15.77 -14.28
CA GLU A 298 -15.48 14.66 -15.01
C GLU A 298 -14.51 13.58 -15.50
N LYS A 299 -13.18 13.71 -15.24
CA LYS A 299 -12.18 12.76 -15.74
C LYS A 299 -11.47 11.91 -14.69
N MET A 300 -12.03 11.75 -13.51
CA MET A 300 -11.50 10.77 -12.54
C MET A 300 -11.69 9.30 -12.98
N ASP A 301 -12.53 9.04 -13.98
CA ASP A 301 -12.78 7.70 -14.53
C ASP A 301 -12.04 7.42 -15.86
N ALA A 302 -11.22 8.35 -16.33
CA ALA A 302 -10.47 8.14 -17.57
C ALA A 302 -9.24 7.28 -17.27
N ILE A 303 -9.11 6.19 -18.01
CA ILE A 303 -7.87 5.39 -18.12
C ILE A 303 -6.68 6.36 -18.26
N PRO A 304 -5.65 6.29 -17.40
CA PRO A 304 -4.51 7.18 -17.47
C PRO A 304 -3.95 7.17 -18.90
N ASN A 305 -3.84 8.33 -19.52
CA ASN A 305 -3.30 8.48 -20.87
C ASN A 305 -1.81 8.13 -20.84
N LEU A 306 -1.51 6.88 -21.09
CA LEU A 306 -0.15 6.39 -21.20
C LEU A 306 0.41 6.86 -22.56
N LYS A 307 1.44 7.70 -22.55
CA LYS A 307 2.06 8.25 -23.75
C LYS A 307 3.54 7.90 -23.79
N HIS A 308 4.04 7.71 -25.01
CA HIS A 308 5.49 7.65 -25.23
C HIS A 308 6.11 9.03 -25.04
N LEU A 309 7.26 9.06 -24.40
CA LEU A 309 8.09 10.25 -24.32
C LEU A 309 8.80 10.43 -25.66
N GLU A 310 8.69 11.62 -26.27
CA GLU A 310 9.25 11.92 -27.60
C GLU A 310 10.32 13.02 -27.52
N ILE A 311 11.44 12.79 -28.19
CA ILE A 311 12.50 13.80 -28.30
C ILE A 311 11.96 15.07 -29.00
N GLY A 312 12.30 16.22 -28.44
CA GLY A 312 11.92 17.54 -28.95
C GLY A 312 10.59 18.07 -28.45
N ARG A 313 9.77 17.23 -27.81
CA ARG A 313 8.50 17.64 -27.22
C ARG A 313 8.64 18.12 -25.77
N GLU A 314 7.65 18.87 -25.30
CA GLU A 314 7.56 19.42 -23.98
C GLU A 314 6.39 18.74 -23.21
N TYR A 315 6.67 18.37 -21.97
CA TYR A 315 5.70 17.73 -21.08
C TYR A 315 5.80 18.33 -19.70
N TRP A 316 4.67 18.34 -18.98
CA TRP A 316 4.63 18.67 -17.57
C TRP A 316 4.80 17.41 -16.72
N PHE A 317 5.61 17.52 -15.67
CA PHE A 317 5.84 16.46 -14.68
C PHE A 317 5.83 17.04 -13.28
N TYR A 318 5.50 16.25 -12.30
CA TYR A 318 5.89 16.59 -10.94
C TYR A 318 7.41 16.59 -10.83
N TYR A 319 7.96 17.49 -10.02
CA TYR A 319 9.43 17.60 -9.89
C TYR A 319 10.07 16.31 -9.34
N GLU A 320 9.31 15.49 -8.59
CA GLU A 320 9.75 14.21 -8.03
C GLU A 320 9.92 13.11 -9.09
N ASP A 321 9.39 13.32 -10.27
CA ASP A 321 9.50 12.37 -11.37
C ASP A 321 10.86 12.46 -12.08
N TRP A 322 11.68 13.50 -11.77
CA TRP A 322 12.94 13.81 -12.45
C TRP A 322 14.15 13.85 -11.53
#